data_795dfef0f020e0a8cbab120f6ff00f8f
#
_entry.id   795dfef0f020e0a8cbab120f6ff00f8f
#
_cell.length_a   1.000
_cell.length_b   1.000
_cell.length_c   1.000
_cell.angle_alpha   90.00
_cell.angle_beta   90.00
_cell.angle_gamma   90.00
#
_symmetry.space_group_name_H-M   'P 1'
#
loop_
_entity.id
_entity.type
_entity.pdbx_description
1 polymer ?
#
loop_
_entity_poly.entity_id
_entity_poly.type
_entity_poly.pdbx_seq_one_letter_code
_entity_poly.pdbx_strand_id
1 'polypeptide(L)'
;MAEPARDYLVYVPRDHGRWRRAPLLVLLHGCRQTPEELAALTHVADWADREGSLVLLPRQAPSANAWGCWNWYETNTERGTGEAEIVAAQIVRVRRHYRARRERVLVAGLSAGGALAAVLGVRHPRLVRGVLVHSGLACGAASSPMKALAVMRDGPDNDVTRVGDAARDGARAPIAPVALLVVQGELDDVVSAANGIALVYQFLRLNAHPAGSAGYRNGAMLPASDAASRESAGGRHSARTDDWTSDGRVIVRHVLVEGLGHAWSGGDSHFAYADARGPDALALLTRFAADTA
;
A
#
# COMPACT_ATOMS: atom_id res chain seq x y z
N MET A 1 17.72 14.12 -17.49
CA MET A 1 16.50 14.37 -18.29
C MET A 1 15.32 14.15 -17.35
N ALA A 2 14.34 15.07 -17.27
CA ALA A 2 13.13 14.84 -16.50
C ALA A 2 12.36 13.67 -17.15
N GLU A 3 11.90 12.70 -16.32
CA GLU A 3 11.01 11.65 -16.83
C GLU A 3 9.74 12.27 -17.40
N PRO A 4 9.17 11.72 -18.47
CA PRO A 4 7.96 12.26 -19.07
C PRO A 4 6.80 12.21 -18.04
N ALA A 5 6.04 13.30 -17.98
CA ALA A 5 4.83 13.36 -17.15
C ALA A 5 3.90 12.21 -17.54
N ARG A 6 3.40 11.48 -16.53
CA ARG A 6 2.42 10.40 -16.72
C ARG A 6 1.02 10.87 -16.41
N ASP A 7 0.05 10.32 -17.10
CA ASP A 7 -1.36 10.61 -16.89
C ASP A 7 -1.86 10.07 -15.55
N TYR A 8 -2.89 10.67 -15.04
CA TYR A 8 -3.61 10.23 -13.85
C TYR A 8 -5.05 10.72 -13.89
N LEU A 9 -5.93 10.03 -13.16
CA LEU A 9 -7.28 10.47 -12.89
C LEU A 9 -7.38 11.08 -11.49
N VAL A 10 -8.31 11.99 -11.30
CA VAL A 10 -8.67 12.50 -9.98
C VAL A 10 -10.17 12.40 -9.83
N TYR A 11 -10.62 11.65 -8.81
CA TYR A 11 -12.00 11.70 -8.38
C TYR A 11 -12.14 12.77 -7.29
N VAL A 12 -13.11 13.66 -7.49
CA VAL A 12 -13.46 14.71 -6.53
C VAL A 12 -14.82 14.35 -5.94
N PRO A 13 -14.95 14.15 -4.62
CA PRO A 13 -16.22 13.77 -4.02
C PRO A 13 -17.30 14.82 -4.27
N ARG A 14 -18.55 14.38 -4.44
CA ARG A 14 -19.69 15.22 -4.86
C ARG A 14 -19.89 16.44 -3.97
N ASP A 15 -19.68 16.28 -2.67
CA ASP A 15 -19.84 17.35 -1.67
C ASP A 15 -18.53 18.10 -1.36
N HIS A 16 -17.53 18.03 -2.26
CA HIS A 16 -16.28 18.72 -2.09
C HIS A 16 -16.43 20.24 -2.31
N GLY A 17 -16.65 20.95 -1.21
CA GLY A 17 -16.74 22.42 -1.26
C GLY A 17 -15.36 23.06 -1.52
N ARG A 18 -15.35 24.16 -2.30
CA ARG A 18 -14.13 24.91 -2.71
C ARG A 18 -13.17 25.26 -1.57
N TRP A 19 -13.68 25.40 -0.34
CA TRP A 19 -12.91 25.78 0.85
C TRP A 19 -12.61 24.62 1.78
N ARG A 20 -13.14 23.42 1.53
CA ARG A 20 -12.97 22.25 2.37
C ARG A 20 -11.62 21.60 2.06
N ARG A 21 -10.81 21.37 3.11
CA ARG A 21 -9.61 20.54 2.99
C ARG A 21 -9.99 19.08 3.16
N ALA A 22 -9.83 18.28 2.12
CA ALA A 22 -10.16 16.86 2.11
C ALA A 22 -8.92 15.98 2.39
N PRO A 23 -9.08 14.76 2.93
CA PRO A 23 -8.07 13.71 2.83
C PRO A 23 -7.75 13.40 1.36
N LEU A 24 -6.62 12.76 1.10
CA LEU A 24 -6.25 12.27 -0.23
C LEU A 24 -5.87 10.80 -0.14
N LEU A 25 -6.58 9.97 -0.89
CA LEU A 25 -6.19 8.61 -1.20
C LEU A 25 -5.50 8.58 -2.56
N VAL A 26 -4.34 7.95 -2.65
CA VAL A 26 -3.70 7.56 -3.91
C VAL A 26 -3.94 6.09 -4.09
N LEU A 27 -4.51 5.67 -5.21
CA LEU A 27 -4.86 4.27 -5.47
C LEU A 27 -4.12 3.77 -6.72
N LEU A 28 -3.21 2.80 -6.52
CA LEU A 28 -2.27 2.31 -7.52
C LEU A 28 -2.72 0.94 -8.04
N HIS A 29 -2.95 0.84 -9.35
CA HIS A 29 -3.40 -0.39 -9.99
C HIS A 29 -2.32 -1.47 -10.05
N GLY A 30 -2.74 -2.72 -10.16
CA GLY A 30 -1.87 -3.87 -10.40
C GLY A 30 -1.46 -3.98 -11.88
N CYS A 31 -0.67 -5.02 -12.18
CA CYS A 31 -0.33 -5.36 -13.56
C CYS A 31 -1.60 -5.66 -14.37
N ARG A 32 -1.58 -5.32 -15.67
CA ARG A 32 -2.69 -5.55 -16.61
C ARG A 32 -4.01 -4.85 -16.25
N GLN A 33 -3.95 -3.87 -15.35
CA GLN A 33 -5.09 -3.04 -14.97
C GLN A 33 -4.88 -1.60 -15.44
N THR A 34 -5.99 -0.88 -15.52
CA THR A 34 -6.02 0.56 -15.71
C THR A 34 -6.54 1.26 -14.45
N PRO A 35 -6.30 2.58 -14.28
CA PRO A 35 -6.91 3.36 -13.20
C PRO A 35 -8.44 3.26 -13.18
N GLU A 36 -9.09 3.23 -14.35
CA GLU A 36 -10.53 3.13 -14.51
C GLU A 36 -11.06 1.78 -14.02
N GLU A 37 -10.41 0.68 -14.42
CA GLU A 37 -10.76 -0.67 -13.96
C GLU A 37 -10.59 -0.80 -12.46
N LEU A 38 -9.46 -0.31 -11.91
CA LEU A 38 -9.25 -0.33 -10.46
C LEU A 38 -10.29 0.50 -9.73
N ALA A 39 -10.63 1.68 -10.24
CA ALA A 39 -11.67 2.51 -9.64
C ALA A 39 -13.04 1.82 -9.63
N ALA A 40 -13.40 1.14 -10.73
CA ALA A 40 -14.66 0.42 -10.84
C ALA A 40 -14.69 -0.79 -9.90
N LEU A 41 -13.65 -1.65 -9.94
CA LEU A 41 -13.62 -2.89 -9.14
C LEU A 41 -13.60 -2.63 -7.63
N THR A 42 -13.01 -1.51 -7.19
CA THR A 42 -12.91 -1.16 -5.76
C THR A 42 -14.10 -0.35 -5.25
N HIS A 43 -14.98 0.13 -6.14
CA HIS A 43 -16.04 1.10 -5.82
C HIS A 43 -15.50 2.35 -5.10
N VAL A 44 -14.26 2.77 -5.45
CA VAL A 44 -13.57 3.86 -4.73
C VAL A 44 -14.29 5.21 -4.85
N ALA A 45 -15.08 5.43 -5.89
CA ALA A 45 -15.86 6.66 -6.04
C ALA A 45 -16.94 6.78 -4.95
N ASP A 46 -17.69 5.70 -4.68
CA ASP A 46 -18.70 5.67 -3.63
C ASP A 46 -18.06 5.77 -2.24
N TRP A 47 -16.90 5.13 -2.05
CA TRP A 47 -16.11 5.28 -0.83
C TRP A 47 -15.64 6.73 -0.66
N ALA A 48 -15.15 7.36 -1.70
CA ALA A 48 -14.67 8.75 -1.67
C ALA A 48 -15.78 9.74 -1.31
N ASP A 49 -16.98 9.53 -1.83
CA ASP A 49 -18.16 10.35 -1.49
C ASP A 49 -18.53 10.21 -0.01
N ARG A 50 -18.53 8.97 0.54
CA ARG A 50 -18.82 8.72 1.96
C ARG A 50 -17.77 9.34 2.89
N GLU A 51 -16.48 9.18 2.56
CA GLU A 51 -15.38 9.68 3.39
C GLU A 51 -15.05 11.16 3.15
N GLY A 52 -15.64 11.77 2.13
CA GLY A 52 -15.29 13.12 1.70
C GLY A 52 -13.83 13.24 1.26
N SER A 53 -13.28 12.18 0.67
CA SER A 53 -11.85 12.06 0.30
C SER A 53 -11.64 12.28 -1.19
N LEU A 54 -10.61 13.02 -1.56
CA LEU A 54 -10.10 13.04 -2.93
C LEU A 54 -9.44 11.69 -3.25
N VAL A 55 -9.51 11.24 -4.51
CA VAL A 55 -8.78 10.05 -4.96
C VAL A 55 -7.93 10.40 -6.17
N LEU A 56 -6.64 10.13 -6.08
CA LEU A 56 -5.68 10.21 -7.18
C LEU A 56 -5.40 8.78 -7.68
N LEU A 57 -5.60 8.54 -8.97
CA LEU A 57 -5.38 7.26 -9.61
C LEU A 57 -4.31 7.44 -10.71
N PRO A 58 -3.02 7.24 -10.37
CA PRO A 58 -1.93 7.29 -11.34
C PRO A 58 -2.06 6.20 -12.40
N ARG A 59 -1.61 6.49 -13.63
CA ARG A 59 -1.55 5.55 -14.75
C ARG A 59 -0.11 5.15 -15.04
N GLN A 60 0.14 3.85 -15.12
CA GLN A 60 1.40 3.36 -15.67
C GLN A 60 1.46 3.59 -17.19
N ALA A 61 2.59 4.08 -17.69
CA ALA A 61 2.75 4.30 -19.11
C ALA A 61 3.04 2.96 -19.85
N PRO A 62 2.36 2.66 -20.97
CA PRO A 62 2.63 1.45 -21.74
C PRO A 62 4.09 1.37 -22.25
N SER A 63 4.72 2.52 -22.47
CA SER A 63 6.14 2.60 -22.88
C SER A 63 7.13 2.27 -21.76
N ALA A 64 6.70 2.34 -20.48
CA ALA A 64 7.55 2.01 -19.34
C ALA A 64 7.50 0.53 -18.99
N ASN A 65 6.35 -0.12 -19.20
CA ASN A 65 6.17 -1.54 -18.94
C ASN A 65 5.04 -2.10 -19.81
N ALA A 66 5.37 -3.09 -20.66
CA ALA A 66 4.42 -3.68 -21.62
C ALA A 66 3.23 -4.40 -20.95
N TRP A 67 3.37 -4.82 -19.68
CA TRP A 67 2.32 -5.46 -18.89
C TRP A 67 1.54 -4.45 -18.03
N GLY A 68 1.87 -3.15 -18.13
CA GLY A 68 1.29 -2.11 -17.29
C GLY A 68 1.66 -2.25 -15.80
N CYS A 69 2.68 -3.03 -15.46
CA CYS A 69 3.16 -3.15 -14.08
C CYS A 69 3.96 -1.91 -13.67
N TRP A 70 3.85 -1.50 -12.42
CA TRP A 70 4.81 -0.58 -11.83
C TRP A 70 6.16 -1.28 -11.67
N ASN A 71 7.26 -0.59 -12.04
CA ASN A 71 8.62 -1.13 -12.00
C ASN A 71 9.24 -0.90 -10.60
N TRP A 72 8.56 -1.37 -9.57
CA TRP A 72 8.90 -1.16 -8.15
C TRP A 72 10.28 -1.71 -7.76
N TYR A 73 10.80 -2.69 -8.50
CA TYR A 73 12.09 -3.35 -8.30
C TYR A 73 13.26 -2.62 -8.98
N GLU A 74 13.01 -1.63 -9.82
CA GLU A 74 14.07 -0.83 -10.44
C GLU A 74 14.78 0.02 -9.39
N THR A 75 16.12 0.06 -9.48
CA THR A 75 16.96 0.77 -8.52
C THR A 75 16.55 2.23 -8.30
N ASN A 76 16.15 2.94 -9.35
CA ASN A 76 15.70 4.33 -9.25
C ASN A 76 14.38 4.40 -8.46
N THR A 77 13.39 3.57 -8.79
CA THR A 77 12.10 3.53 -8.10
C THR A 77 12.28 3.13 -6.64
N GLU A 78 13.05 2.08 -6.38
CA GLU A 78 13.37 1.59 -5.02
C GLU A 78 14.04 2.68 -4.17
N ARG A 79 14.87 3.53 -4.75
CA ARG A 79 15.52 4.67 -4.08
C ARG A 79 14.63 5.91 -3.91
N GLY A 80 13.39 5.88 -4.37
CA GLY A 80 12.42 6.97 -4.26
C GLY A 80 12.49 7.99 -5.40
N THR A 81 13.26 7.70 -6.45
CA THR A 81 13.26 8.41 -7.73
C THR A 81 12.43 7.63 -8.76
N GLY A 82 12.61 7.85 -10.05
CA GLY A 82 11.90 7.10 -11.08
C GLY A 82 10.38 7.17 -10.90
N GLU A 83 9.69 6.04 -10.94
CA GLU A 83 8.22 6.00 -10.82
C GLU A 83 7.70 6.48 -9.48
N ALA A 84 8.44 6.28 -8.38
CA ALA A 84 8.08 6.80 -7.08
C ALA A 84 8.09 8.34 -7.05
N GLU A 85 9.08 8.98 -7.68
CA GLU A 85 9.14 10.45 -7.80
C GLU A 85 8.01 11.01 -8.66
N ILE A 86 7.66 10.33 -9.77
CA ILE A 86 6.54 10.73 -10.62
C ILE A 86 5.25 10.77 -9.81
N VAL A 87 4.93 9.69 -9.09
CA VAL A 87 3.72 9.62 -8.26
C VAL A 87 3.78 10.63 -7.12
N ALA A 88 4.93 10.81 -6.48
CA ALA A 88 5.12 11.83 -5.44
C ALA A 88 4.86 13.25 -5.99
N ALA A 89 5.32 13.56 -7.19
CA ALA A 89 5.03 14.84 -7.85
C ALA A 89 3.54 15.03 -8.16
N GLN A 90 2.86 13.96 -8.62
CA GLN A 90 1.40 13.97 -8.83
C GLN A 90 0.65 14.24 -7.51
N ILE A 91 1.04 13.58 -6.41
CA ILE A 91 0.49 13.83 -5.07
C ILE A 91 0.63 15.30 -4.68
N VAL A 92 1.82 15.88 -4.85
CA VAL A 92 2.08 17.29 -4.53
C VAL A 92 1.21 18.21 -5.38
N ARG A 93 1.08 17.93 -6.68
CA ARG A 93 0.27 18.70 -7.62
C ARG A 93 -1.22 18.67 -7.26
N VAL A 94 -1.78 17.47 -7.07
CA VAL A 94 -3.19 17.27 -6.72
C VAL A 94 -3.49 17.90 -5.35
N ARG A 95 -2.63 17.68 -4.37
CA ARG A 95 -2.77 18.27 -3.04
C ARG A 95 -2.81 19.80 -3.07
N ARG A 96 -1.99 20.44 -3.90
CA ARG A 96 -2.00 21.90 -4.06
C ARG A 96 -3.25 22.40 -4.79
N HIS A 97 -3.62 21.73 -5.87
CA HIS A 97 -4.74 22.15 -6.72
C HIS A 97 -6.09 22.02 -6.00
N TYR A 98 -6.32 20.88 -5.34
CA TYR A 98 -7.56 20.59 -4.62
C TYR A 98 -7.51 20.88 -3.12
N ARG A 99 -6.41 21.48 -2.62
CA ARG A 99 -6.23 21.85 -1.21
C ARG A 99 -6.35 20.65 -0.26
N ALA A 100 -5.85 19.47 -0.64
CA ALA A 100 -5.89 18.30 0.23
C ALA A 100 -5.02 18.48 1.49
N ARG A 101 -5.40 17.80 2.58
CA ARG A 101 -4.70 17.85 3.87
C ARG A 101 -3.34 17.17 3.77
N ARG A 102 -2.29 17.86 4.21
CA ARG A 102 -0.91 17.32 4.19
C ARG A 102 -0.74 16.11 5.11
N GLU A 103 -1.42 16.16 6.23
CA GLU A 103 -1.38 15.16 7.29
C GLU A 103 -2.31 13.96 7.04
N ARG A 104 -3.05 13.94 5.93
CA ARG A 104 -3.99 12.87 5.57
C ARG A 104 -3.83 12.46 4.10
N VAL A 105 -2.60 12.07 3.74
CA VAL A 105 -2.29 11.44 2.45
C VAL A 105 -2.04 9.97 2.70
N LEU A 106 -2.93 9.12 2.18
CA LEU A 106 -2.81 7.66 2.21
C LEU A 106 -2.50 7.16 0.80
N VAL A 107 -1.72 6.10 0.70
CA VAL A 107 -1.43 5.43 -0.57
C VAL A 107 -1.85 3.98 -0.46
N ALA A 108 -2.69 3.52 -1.36
CA ALA A 108 -3.13 2.13 -1.45
C ALA A 108 -2.78 1.54 -2.80
N GLY A 109 -2.59 0.24 -2.87
CA GLY A 109 -2.37 -0.41 -4.16
C GLY A 109 -2.47 -1.92 -4.09
N LEU A 110 -2.75 -2.51 -5.26
CA LEU A 110 -2.81 -3.96 -5.47
C LEU A 110 -1.54 -4.46 -6.15
N SER A 111 -0.96 -5.56 -5.68
CA SER A 111 0.14 -6.26 -6.36
C SER A 111 1.35 -5.33 -6.61
N ALA A 112 1.76 -5.09 -7.85
CA ALA A 112 2.80 -4.12 -8.20
C ALA A 112 2.47 -2.70 -7.71
N GLY A 113 1.18 -2.30 -7.71
CA GLY A 113 0.74 -1.03 -7.13
C GLY A 113 0.91 -0.99 -5.61
N GLY A 114 0.68 -2.12 -4.92
CA GLY A 114 0.96 -2.28 -3.50
C GLY A 114 2.45 -2.17 -3.18
N ALA A 115 3.30 -2.76 -4.02
CA ALA A 115 4.75 -2.64 -3.90
C ALA A 115 5.22 -1.18 -4.07
N LEU A 116 4.68 -0.44 -5.06
CA LEU A 116 4.99 0.98 -5.21
C LEU A 116 4.45 1.82 -4.04
N ALA A 117 3.30 1.45 -3.46
CA ALA A 117 2.78 2.09 -2.23
C ALA A 117 3.76 1.92 -1.06
N ALA A 118 4.33 0.72 -0.88
CA ALA A 118 5.36 0.48 0.12
C ALA A 118 6.62 1.34 -0.12
N VAL A 119 7.09 1.42 -1.38
CA VAL A 119 8.21 2.31 -1.75
C VAL A 119 7.90 3.75 -1.38
N LEU A 120 6.71 4.27 -1.71
CA LEU A 120 6.31 5.64 -1.38
C LEU A 120 6.27 5.87 0.14
N GLY A 121 5.77 4.92 0.91
CA GLY A 121 5.75 4.99 2.38
C GLY A 121 7.16 5.09 2.97
N VAL A 122 8.09 4.27 2.48
CA VAL A 122 9.46 4.21 2.99
C VAL A 122 10.32 5.40 2.50
N ARG A 123 10.19 5.81 1.23
CA ARG A 123 11.07 6.82 0.62
C ARG A 123 10.53 8.26 0.66
N HIS A 124 9.21 8.41 0.81
CA HIS A 124 8.55 9.72 0.92
C HIS A 124 7.74 9.87 2.23
N PRO A 125 8.30 9.54 3.42
CA PRO A 125 7.57 9.49 4.70
C PRO A 125 7.04 10.86 5.15
N ARG A 126 7.55 11.96 4.59
CA ARG A 126 7.03 13.31 4.85
C ARG A 126 5.81 13.66 4.00
N LEU A 127 5.57 12.90 2.94
CA LEU A 127 4.47 13.08 2.02
C LEU A 127 3.31 12.13 2.33
N VAL A 128 3.63 10.88 2.70
CA VAL A 128 2.70 9.78 2.94
C VAL A 128 2.56 9.54 4.44
N ARG A 129 1.34 9.40 4.94
CA ARG A 129 1.05 9.13 6.36
C ARG A 129 0.71 7.68 6.65
N GLY A 130 0.26 6.97 5.65
CA GLY A 130 -0.02 5.54 5.76
C GLY A 130 -0.16 4.91 4.41
N VAL A 131 0.06 3.60 4.37
CA VAL A 131 -0.05 2.80 3.16
C VAL A 131 -0.96 1.60 3.40
N LEU A 132 -1.77 1.25 2.40
CA LEU A 132 -2.42 -0.05 2.28
C LEU A 132 -1.72 -0.84 1.18
N VAL A 133 -1.11 -1.94 1.53
CA VAL A 133 -0.47 -2.87 0.60
C VAL A 133 -1.34 -4.12 0.50
N HIS A 134 -2.05 -4.26 -0.63
CA HIS A 134 -2.85 -5.45 -0.91
C HIS A 134 -2.05 -6.39 -1.81
N SER A 135 -1.71 -7.58 -1.30
CA SER A 135 -0.95 -8.59 -2.06
C SER A 135 0.30 -8.01 -2.73
N GLY A 136 1.06 -7.18 -1.99
CA GLY A 136 2.22 -6.45 -2.52
C GLY A 136 3.53 -6.86 -1.87
N LEU A 137 4.59 -6.08 -2.08
CA LEU A 137 5.96 -6.43 -1.73
C LEU A 137 6.66 -5.29 -1.00
N ALA A 138 7.66 -5.65 -0.19
CA ALA A 138 8.45 -4.67 0.55
C ALA A 138 9.40 -3.87 -0.36
N CYS A 139 9.69 -2.63 0.02
CA CYS A 139 10.68 -1.78 -0.63
C CYS A 139 12.07 -2.44 -0.53
N GLY A 140 12.80 -2.54 -1.66
CA GLY A 140 14.11 -3.16 -1.70
C GLY A 140 14.12 -4.69 -1.67
N ALA A 141 12.96 -5.35 -1.79
CA ALA A 141 12.87 -6.81 -1.83
C ALA A 141 13.51 -7.42 -3.08
N ALA A 142 13.52 -6.70 -4.21
CA ALA A 142 14.10 -7.15 -5.48
C ALA A 142 14.85 -6.01 -6.16
N SER A 143 15.80 -6.38 -7.05
CA SER A 143 16.63 -5.43 -7.82
C SER A 143 16.68 -5.75 -9.32
N SER A 144 15.83 -6.67 -9.77
CA SER A 144 15.71 -7.05 -11.18
C SER A 144 14.38 -7.76 -11.43
N PRO A 145 13.87 -7.84 -12.68
CA PRO A 145 12.67 -8.57 -13.02
C PRO A 145 12.68 -10.04 -12.57
N MET A 146 13.80 -10.73 -12.75
CA MET A 146 13.94 -12.14 -12.36
C MET A 146 13.88 -12.32 -10.85
N LYS A 147 14.54 -11.44 -10.08
CA LYS A 147 14.43 -11.45 -8.62
C LYS A 147 13.03 -11.08 -8.16
N ALA A 148 12.35 -10.16 -8.84
CA ALA A 148 10.98 -9.79 -8.52
C ALA A 148 10.05 -11.01 -8.60
N LEU A 149 10.15 -11.85 -9.65
CA LEU A 149 9.38 -13.09 -9.78
C LEU A 149 9.68 -14.08 -8.64
N ALA A 150 10.95 -14.26 -8.29
CA ALA A 150 11.34 -15.14 -7.18
C ALA A 150 10.77 -14.64 -5.84
N VAL A 151 10.91 -13.33 -5.56
CA VAL A 151 10.37 -12.71 -4.34
C VAL A 151 8.85 -12.80 -4.28
N MET A 152 8.15 -12.60 -5.38
CA MET A 152 6.69 -12.77 -5.42
C MET A 152 6.30 -14.17 -4.93
N ARG A 153 6.96 -15.21 -5.42
CA ARG A 153 6.64 -16.60 -5.11
C ARG A 153 7.09 -17.03 -3.71
N ASP A 154 8.31 -16.65 -3.30
CA ASP A 154 9.01 -17.25 -2.15
C ASP A 154 9.24 -16.27 -0.98
N GLY A 155 8.93 -14.98 -1.16
CA GLY A 155 9.32 -13.90 -0.25
C GLY A 155 10.75 -13.42 -0.48
N PRO A 156 11.16 -12.30 0.14
CA PRO A 156 12.51 -11.77 0.01
C PRO A 156 13.57 -12.71 0.61
N ASP A 157 14.70 -12.85 -0.09
CA ASP A 157 15.90 -13.56 0.39
C ASP A 157 16.87 -12.63 1.16
N ASN A 158 16.64 -11.33 1.12
CA ASN A 158 17.41 -10.28 1.78
C ASN A 158 16.66 -9.67 2.98
N ASP A 159 17.41 -9.04 3.87
CA ASP A 159 16.83 -8.29 5.00
C ASP A 159 16.30 -6.92 4.56
N VAL A 160 15.01 -6.86 4.24
CA VAL A 160 14.32 -5.64 3.81
C VAL A 160 14.20 -4.58 4.92
N THR A 161 14.44 -4.94 6.19
CA THR A 161 14.34 -4.00 7.31
C THR A 161 15.45 -2.95 7.27
N ARG A 162 16.61 -3.29 6.70
CA ARG A 162 17.71 -2.33 6.49
C ARG A 162 17.32 -1.12 5.66
N VAL A 163 16.38 -1.30 4.75
CA VAL A 163 15.84 -0.19 3.93
C VAL A 163 15.02 0.76 4.79
N GLY A 164 14.24 0.23 5.74
CA GLY A 164 13.51 1.02 6.73
C GLY A 164 14.44 1.79 7.67
N ASP A 165 15.50 1.14 8.17
CA ASP A 165 16.53 1.78 8.99
C ASP A 165 17.21 2.93 8.24
N ALA A 166 17.68 2.67 7.01
CA ALA A 166 18.33 3.69 6.19
C ALA A 166 17.43 4.90 5.90
N ALA A 167 16.12 4.67 5.69
CA ALA A 167 15.15 5.74 5.47
C ALA A 167 14.95 6.60 6.73
N ARG A 168 14.89 5.97 7.91
CA ARG A 168 14.78 6.66 9.20
C ARG A 168 16.06 7.42 9.53
N ASP A 169 17.22 6.77 9.46
CA ASP A 169 18.50 7.31 9.89
C ASP A 169 19.03 8.38 8.93
N GLY A 170 18.69 8.30 7.64
CA GLY A 170 19.01 9.32 6.65
C GLY A 170 18.13 10.57 6.69
N ALA A 171 17.11 10.60 7.55
CA ALA A 171 16.21 11.72 7.65
C ALA A 171 16.86 12.88 8.42
N ARG A 172 16.88 14.10 7.81
CA ARG A 172 17.44 15.32 8.44
C ARG A 172 16.70 15.79 9.70
N ALA A 173 15.53 15.26 9.99
CA ALA A 173 14.71 15.54 11.17
C ALA A 173 13.79 14.35 11.43
N PRO A 174 13.30 14.14 12.67
CA PRO A 174 12.36 13.07 12.99
C PRO A 174 11.19 13.03 12.01
N ILE A 175 10.88 11.83 11.52
CA ILE A 175 9.72 11.57 10.69
C ILE A 175 8.58 11.07 11.60
N ALA A 176 7.37 11.58 11.35
CA ALA A 176 6.19 11.00 11.97
C ALA A 176 6.03 9.54 11.49
N PRO A 177 5.49 8.64 12.30
CA PRO A 177 5.24 7.27 11.88
C PRO A 177 4.47 7.20 10.56
N VAL A 178 4.88 6.27 9.69
CA VAL A 178 4.13 5.91 8.48
C VAL A 178 3.41 4.61 8.77
N ALA A 179 2.09 4.69 8.89
CA ALA A 179 1.29 3.53 9.23
C ALA A 179 1.17 2.54 8.05
N LEU A 180 1.13 1.23 8.33
CA LEU A 180 0.98 0.17 7.34
C LEU A 180 -0.25 -0.67 7.61
N LEU A 181 -1.11 -0.81 6.61
CA LEU A 181 -2.13 -1.85 6.52
C LEU A 181 -1.72 -2.84 5.43
N VAL A 182 -1.48 -4.09 5.78
CA VAL A 182 -1.31 -5.21 4.84
C VAL A 182 -2.64 -5.95 4.73
N VAL A 183 -3.10 -6.20 3.51
CA VAL A 183 -4.19 -7.14 3.22
C VAL A 183 -3.63 -8.23 2.33
N GLN A 184 -3.65 -9.47 2.80
CA GLN A 184 -3.02 -10.61 2.15
C GLN A 184 -4.01 -11.77 2.04
N GLY A 185 -4.13 -12.34 0.85
CA GLY A 185 -4.87 -13.59 0.65
C GLY A 185 -4.05 -14.80 1.13
N GLU A 186 -4.70 -15.70 1.86
CA GLU A 186 -4.07 -16.96 2.30
C GLU A 186 -3.72 -17.86 1.12
N LEU A 187 -4.59 -17.90 0.09
CA LEU A 187 -4.42 -18.70 -1.10
C LEU A 187 -3.85 -17.91 -2.30
N ASP A 188 -3.14 -16.82 -2.02
CA ASP A 188 -2.49 -16.01 -3.05
C ASP A 188 -1.29 -16.78 -3.63
N ASP A 189 -1.49 -17.32 -4.84
CA ASP A 189 -0.51 -18.11 -5.59
C ASP A 189 0.41 -17.26 -6.48
N VAL A 190 0.19 -15.93 -6.52
CA VAL A 190 1.01 -14.96 -7.27
C VAL A 190 1.99 -14.24 -6.35
N VAL A 191 1.50 -13.75 -5.21
CA VAL A 191 2.32 -13.06 -4.20
C VAL A 191 2.15 -13.78 -2.87
N SER A 192 3.14 -14.61 -2.54
CA SER A 192 3.16 -15.39 -1.31
C SER A 192 2.97 -14.53 -0.05
N ALA A 193 2.27 -15.06 0.95
CA ALA A 193 2.05 -14.43 2.25
C ALA A 193 3.35 -14.05 2.97
N ALA A 194 4.48 -14.67 2.63
CA ALA A 194 5.80 -14.28 3.14
C ALA A 194 6.15 -12.81 2.83
N ASN A 195 5.62 -12.25 1.74
CA ASN A 195 5.81 -10.84 1.39
C ASN A 195 5.04 -9.92 2.34
N GLY A 196 3.85 -10.31 2.79
CA GLY A 196 3.09 -9.59 3.82
C GLY A 196 3.84 -9.54 5.14
N ILE A 197 4.46 -10.65 5.54
CA ILE A 197 5.32 -10.72 6.74
C ILE A 197 6.54 -9.79 6.60
N ALA A 198 7.19 -9.79 5.45
CA ALA A 198 8.33 -8.92 5.17
C ALA A 198 7.98 -7.43 5.28
N LEU A 199 6.78 -7.04 4.78
CA LEU A 199 6.25 -5.68 4.93
C LEU A 199 6.04 -5.30 6.40
N VAL A 200 5.48 -6.19 7.21
CA VAL A 200 5.30 -5.98 8.66
C VAL A 200 6.64 -5.66 9.31
N TYR A 201 7.65 -6.51 9.12
CA TYR A 201 9.00 -6.27 9.69
C TYR A 201 9.60 -4.94 9.20
N GLN A 202 9.49 -4.63 7.90
CA GLN A 202 10.04 -3.40 7.33
C GLN A 202 9.43 -2.15 7.97
N PHE A 203 8.11 -2.10 8.14
CA PHE A 203 7.45 -0.92 8.69
C PHE A 203 7.54 -0.83 10.22
N LEU A 204 7.63 -1.96 10.93
CA LEU A 204 7.98 -1.95 12.34
C LEU A 204 9.36 -1.32 12.56
N ARG A 205 10.36 -1.67 11.71
CA ARG A 205 11.70 -1.06 11.76
C ARG A 205 11.68 0.41 11.35
N LEU A 206 10.95 0.78 10.28
CA LEU A 206 10.79 2.17 9.85
C LEU A 206 10.25 3.05 10.98
N ASN A 207 9.31 2.53 11.77
CA ASN A 207 8.68 3.20 12.89
C ASN A 207 9.40 2.99 14.23
N ALA A 208 10.58 2.38 14.24
CA ALA A 208 11.38 2.08 15.43
C ALA A 208 10.64 1.23 16.49
N HIS A 209 9.70 0.38 16.07
CA HIS A 209 8.95 -0.48 16.97
C HIS A 209 9.78 -1.69 17.43
N PRO A 210 9.79 -2.06 18.73
CA PRO A 210 10.62 -3.14 19.28
C PRO A 210 10.39 -4.51 18.60
N ALA A 211 9.16 -4.85 18.21
CA ALA A 211 8.84 -6.11 17.55
C ALA A 211 9.58 -6.31 16.20
N GLY A 212 10.03 -5.22 15.56
CA GLY A 212 10.84 -5.27 14.35
C GLY A 212 12.35 -5.49 14.59
N SER A 213 12.81 -5.54 15.85
CA SER A 213 14.24 -5.54 16.20
C SER A 213 15.01 -6.76 15.68
N ALA A 214 14.37 -7.92 15.57
CA ALA A 214 14.98 -9.15 15.06
C ALA A 214 15.39 -9.08 13.58
N GLY A 215 14.84 -8.11 12.82
CA GLY A 215 14.99 -8.04 11.38
C GLY A 215 14.18 -9.12 10.64
N TYR A 216 14.09 -8.98 9.33
CA TYR A 216 13.43 -9.98 8.49
C TYR A 216 14.44 -10.97 7.92
N ARG A 217 14.04 -12.24 7.85
CA ARG A 217 14.71 -13.31 7.11
C ARG A 217 13.67 -14.19 6.44
N ASN A 218 14.00 -14.80 5.33
CA ASN A 218 13.08 -15.71 4.65
C ASN A 218 12.65 -16.86 5.58
N GLY A 219 11.37 -17.21 5.55
CA GLY A 219 10.76 -18.16 6.48
C GLY A 219 10.45 -17.59 7.87
N ALA A 220 10.63 -16.27 8.09
CA ALA A 220 10.19 -15.65 9.34
C ALA A 220 8.67 -15.76 9.50
N MET A 221 8.24 -15.94 10.75
CA MET A 221 6.84 -15.79 11.14
C MET A 221 6.56 -14.33 11.50
N LEU A 222 5.27 -13.95 11.56
CA LEU A 222 4.90 -12.65 12.12
C LEU A 222 5.50 -12.49 13.52
N PRO A 223 6.07 -11.32 13.86
CA PRO A 223 6.46 -11.04 15.22
C PRO A 223 5.22 -10.98 16.12
N ALA A 224 5.41 -11.17 17.44
CA ALA A 224 4.31 -11.08 18.39
C ALA A 224 3.58 -9.73 18.23
N SER A 225 2.26 -9.78 18.02
CA SER A 225 1.38 -8.62 17.90
C SER A 225 0.89 -8.17 19.27
N ASP A 226 0.56 -6.88 19.42
CA ASP A 226 -0.02 -6.33 20.65
C ASP A 226 -1.49 -6.72 20.80
N ALA A 227 -2.19 -6.91 19.68
CA ALA A 227 -3.56 -7.41 19.65
C ALA A 227 -3.77 -8.30 18.43
N ALA A 228 -4.60 -9.33 18.59
CA ALA A 228 -5.04 -10.18 17.51
C ALA A 228 -6.55 -10.42 17.59
N SER A 229 -7.20 -10.44 16.43
CA SER A 229 -8.64 -10.74 16.32
C SER A 229 -8.91 -11.60 15.09
N ARG A 230 -10.08 -12.25 15.08
CA ARG A 230 -10.58 -12.98 13.92
C ARG A 230 -12.04 -12.62 13.70
N GLU A 231 -12.33 -12.14 12.52
CA GLU A 231 -13.69 -11.87 12.07
C GLU A 231 -14.13 -12.97 11.11
N SER A 232 -15.31 -13.54 11.31
CA SER A 232 -15.95 -14.43 10.37
C SER A 232 -17.38 -13.96 10.10
N ALA A 233 -17.74 -13.81 8.85
CA ALA A 233 -19.07 -13.45 8.42
C ALA A 233 -19.66 -14.58 7.58
N GLY A 234 -20.90 -15.01 7.87
CA GLY A 234 -21.56 -16.07 7.14
C GLY A 234 -21.51 -15.86 5.62
N GLY A 235 -21.02 -16.86 4.88
CA GLY A 235 -20.88 -16.82 3.42
C GLY A 235 -19.74 -15.95 2.88
N ARG A 236 -18.91 -15.36 3.74
CA ARG A 236 -17.73 -14.55 3.38
C ARG A 236 -16.45 -15.21 3.86
N HIS A 237 -15.32 -14.77 3.31
CA HIS A 237 -14.01 -15.14 3.80
C HIS A 237 -13.80 -14.63 5.23
N SER A 238 -13.29 -15.48 6.11
CA SER A 238 -12.82 -15.05 7.43
C SER A 238 -11.52 -14.26 7.29
N ALA A 239 -11.27 -13.37 8.24
CA ALA A 239 -10.02 -12.63 8.28
C ALA A 239 -9.42 -12.65 9.69
N ARG A 240 -8.12 -12.89 9.75
CA ARG A 240 -7.31 -12.73 10.95
C ARG A 240 -6.59 -11.38 10.86
N THR A 241 -6.69 -10.60 11.92
CA THR A 241 -6.03 -9.30 12.05
C THR A 241 -5.02 -9.35 13.19
N ASP A 242 -3.80 -8.90 12.94
CA ASP A 242 -2.75 -8.72 13.91
C ASP A 242 -2.31 -7.24 13.91
N ASP A 243 -2.28 -6.59 15.07
CA ASP A 243 -1.98 -5.18 15.26
C ASP A 243 -0.71 -4.96 16.09
N TRP A 244 0.08 -3.96 15.69
CA TRP A 244 1.21 -3.41 16.46
C TRP A 244 0.96 -1.93 16.71
N THR A 245 1.17 -1.51 17.95
CA THR A 245 0.79 -0.19 18.42
C THR A 245 2.00 0.60 18.94
N SER A 246 1.95 1.90 18.82
CA SER A 246 2.88 2.82 19.48
C SER A 246 2.10 4.01 20.01
N ASP A 247 2.34 4.40 21.26
CA ASP A 247 1.62 5.49 21.94
C ASP A 247 0.08 5.36 21.85
N GLY A 248 -0.42 4.12 21.96
CA GLY A 248 -1.85 3.82 21.91
C GLY A 248 -2.50 3.88 20.54
N ARG A 249 -1.73 4.02 19.46
CA ARG A 249 -2.20 4.05 18.07
C ARG A 249 -1.67 2.86 17.30
N VAL A 250 -2.48 2.30 16.41
CA VAL A 250 -2.04 1.24 15.49
C VAL A 250 -1.07 1.83 14.48
N ILE A 251 0.14 1.29 14.41
CA ILE A 251 1.16 1.69 13.42
C ILE A 251 1.33 0.67 12.31
N VAL A 252 1.09 -0.62 12.60
CA VAL A 252 1.09 -1.71 11.62
C VAL A 252 -0.11 -2.59 11.88
N ARG A 253 -0.85 -2.93 10.83
CA ARG A 253 -1.95 -3.92 10.83
C ARG A 253 -1.72 -4.92 9.72
N HIS A 254 -1.79 -6.19 10.02
CA HIS A 254 -1.76 -7.28 9.05
C HIS A 254 -3.10 -8.00 9.05
N VAL A 255 -3.75 -8.07 7.91
CA VAL A 255 -5.01 -8.77 7.70
C VAL A 255 -4.77 -9.93 6.74
N LEU A 256 -4.82 -11.16 7.25
CA LEU A 256 -4.80 -12.37 6.45
C LEU A 256 -6.23 -12.81 6.18
N VAL A 257 -6.62 -12.84 4.90
CA VAL A 257 -7.96 -13.23 4.45
C VAL A 257 -7.94 -14.68 4.02
N GLU A 258 -8.61 -15.54 4.78
CA GLU A 258 -8.68 -16.99 4.55
C GLU A 258 -9.42 -17.28 3.26
N GLY A 259 -8.88 -18.18 2.43
CA GLY A 259 -9.48 -18.57 1.16
C GLY A 259 -9.45 -17.52 0.03
N LEU A 260 -8.86 -16.34 0.26
CA LEU A 260 -8.67 -15.34 -0.78
C LEU A 260 -7.41 -15.65 -1.60
N GLY A 261 -7.53 -15.61 -2.93
CA GLY A 261 -6.43 -15.67 -3.89
C GLY A 261 -5.79 -14.29 -4.15
N HIS A 262 -5.13 -14.15 -5.32
CA HIS A 262 -4.55 -12.88 -5.75
C HIS A 262 -5.63 -11.94 -6.30
N ALA A 263 -6.42 -11.33 -5.41
CA ALA A 263 -7.55 -10.49 -5.76
C ALA A 263 -7.80 -9.41 -4.71
N TRP A 264 -8.33 -8.26 -5.13
CA TRP A 264 -8.78 -7.20 -4.23
C TRP A 264 -9.94 -7.71 -3.38
N SER A 265 -9.77 -7.67 -2.07
CA SER A 265 -10.75 -8.14 -1.10
C SER A 265 -11.96 -7.20 -1.03
N GLY A 266 -13.18 -7.74 -1.19
CA GLY A 266 -14.43 -6.97 -1.17
C GLY A 266 -14.69 -6.19 -2.46
N GLY A 267 -13.97 -6.49 -3.55
CA GLY A 267 -14.17 -5.86 -4.86
C GLY A 267 -15.29 -6.48 -5.69
N ASP A 268 -15.63 -5.84 -6.80
CA ASP A 268 -16.63 -6.35 -7.75
C ASP A 268 -16.09 -7.52 -8.57
N SER A 269 -16.63 -8.71 -8.35
CA SER A 269 -16.19 -9.97 -8.98
C SER A 269 -16.46 -10.05 -10.49
N HIS A 270 -17.10 -9.07 -11.11
CA HIS A 270 -17.15 -8.94 -12.57
C HIS A 270 -15.79 -8.55 -13.18
N PHE A 271 -14.91 -8.00 -12.38
CA PHE A 271 -13.55 -7.64 -12.79
C PHE A 271 -12.54 -8.73 -12.41
N ALA A 272 -11.53 -8.91 -13.25
CA ALA A 272 -10.38 -9.73 -12.89
C ALA A 272 -9.68 -9.16 -11.65
N TYR A 273 -9.11 -10.04 -10.84
CA TYR A 273 -8.39 -9.68 -9.62
C TYR A 273 -9.26 -8.98 -8.55
N ALA A 274 -10.55 -9.36 -8.45
CA ALA A 274 -11.46 -8.95 -7.37
C ALA A 274 -12.23 -10.16 -6.82
N ASP A 275 -12.45 -10.18 -5.51
CA ASP A 275 -13.28 -11.19 -4.82
C ASP A 275 -14.26 -10.49 -3.87
N ALA A 276 -15.57 -10.57 -4.21
CA ALA A 276 -16.62 -9.93 -3.44
C ALA A 276 -16.86 -10.56 -2.05
N ARG A 277 -16.32 -11.75 -1.80
CA ARG A 277 -16.51 -12.50 -0.54
C ARG A 277 -15.58 -12.06 0.58
N GLY A 278 -14.48 -11.35 0.26
CA GLY A 278 -13.55 -10.84 1.27
C GLY A 278 -14.14 -9.67 2.07
N PRO A 279 -13.49 -9.30 3.18
CA PRO A 279 -13.77 -8.03 3.81
C PRO A 279 -13.43 -6.89 2.85
N ASP A 280 -14.22 -5.82 2.84
CA ASP A 280 -13.98 -4.66 1.97
C ASP A 280 -12.67 -3.96 2.38
N ALA A 281 -11.67 -3.99 1.50
CA ALA A 281 -10.34 -3.42 1.77
C ALA A 281 -10.37 -1.89 1.97
N LEU A 282 -11.29 -1.16 1.32
CA LEU A 282 -11.46 0.27 1.57
C LEU A 282 -12.12 0.54 2.94
N ALA A 283 -13.07 -0.31 3.37
CA ALA A 283 -13.62 -0.22 4.72
C ALA A 283 -12.56 -0.57 5.79
N LEU A 284 -11.68 -1.56 5.52
CA LEU A 284 -10.53 -1.83 6.37
C LEU A 284 -9.60 -0.61 6.46
N LEU A 285 -9.34 0.08 5.35
CA LEU A 285 -8.54 1.30 5.31
C LEU A 285 -9.17 2.43 6.12
N THR A 286 -10.49 2.62 6.03
CA THR A 286 -11.22 3.63 6.83
C THR A 286 -11.04 3.39 8.32
N ARG A 287 -11.28 2.15 8.79
CA ARG A 287 -11.09 1.78 10.20
C ARG A 287 -9.65 1.99 10.63
N PHE A 288 -8.70 1.49 9.85
CA PHE A 288 -7.27 1.66 10.12
C PHE A 288 -6.87 3.13 10.21
N ALA A 289 -7.34 3.99 9.30
CA ALA A 289 -7.05 5.42 9.34
C ALA A 289 -7.61 6.13 10.59
N ALA A 290 -8.70 5.63 11.16
CA ALA A 290 -9.24 6.11 12.44
C ALA A 290 -8.35 5.66 13.63
N ASP A 291 -7.85 4.42 13.61
CA ASP A 291 -7.03 3.84 14.68
C ASP A 291 -5.60 4.42 14.72
N THR A 292 -5.14 5.05 13.62
CA THR A 292 -3.83 5.69 13.48
C THR A 292 -3.85 7.21 13.74
N ALA A 293 -5.01 7.80 13.98
CA ALA A 293 -5.23 9.26 14.06
C ALA A 293 -4.80 9.88 15.40
#